data_0015cec2ee46766bf1948c5d5bb8e6e7
#
_entry.id   0015cec2ee46766bf1948c5d5bb8e6e7
#
_cell.length_a   1.000
_cell.length_b   1.000
_cell.length_c   1.000
_cell.angle_alpha   90.00
_cell.angle_beta   90.00
_cell.angle_gamma   90.00
#
_symmetry.space_group_name_H-M   'P 1'
#
loop_
_entity.id
_entity.type
_entity.pdbx_description
1 polymer ?
#
loop_
_entity_poly.entity_id
_entity_poly.type
_entity_poly.pdbx_seq_one_letter_code
_entity_poly.pdbx_strand_id
1 'polypeptide(L)'
;MLQPKRTKFRKQQKGRIRGLATRGHEIDFGAFAIKAVEPGRITARQIEAARISVTRAMKREGQVWIRIFPDKPITKKPAEVRMGKGKGAPEYWVASIKPGTILFESAGVPLAVAQEALRLAAQKLPLRTSFVVRKDYQES
;
A
#
# COMPACT_ATOMS: atom_id res chain seq x y z
N MET A 1 -12.36 -6.26 1.11
CA MET A 1 -11.11 -5.56 1.37
C MET A 1 -10.07 -6.52 1.91
N LEU A 2 -8.81 -6.18 1.74
CA LEU A 2 -7.72 -7.01 2.23
C LEU A 2 -7.66 -7.00 3.75
N GLN A 3 -7.61 -8.20 4.33
CA GLN A 3 -7.38 -8.37 5.76
C GLN A 3 -6.89 -9.78 6.01
N PRO A 4 -6.15 -10.03 7.10
CA PRO A 4 -5.68 -11.37 7.40
C PRO A 4 -6.84 -12.31 7.71
N LYS A 5 -6.75 -13.55 7.21
CA LYS A 5 -7.73 -14.58 7.54
C LYS A 5 -7.60 -15.05 8.98
N ARG A 6 -6.38 -15.13 9.49
CA ARG A 6 -6.09 -15.48 10.86
C ARG A 6 -5.06 -14.55 11.43
N THR A 7 -5.21 -14.22 12.71
CA THR A 7 -4.25 -13.38 13.41
C THR A 7 -3.85 -14.06 14.71
N LYS A 8 -2.57 -13.98 15.03
CA LYS A 8 -2.07 -14.44 16.32
C LYS A 8 -2.61 -13.53 17.43
N PHE A 9 -2.67 -12.23 17.16
CA PHE A 9 -3.23 -11.25 18.08
C PHE A 9 -4.22 -10.38 17.31
N ARG A 10 -5.43 -10.23 17.86
CA ARG A 10 -6.44 -9.37 17.25
C ARG A 10 -6.14 -7.89 17.43
N LYS A 11 -5.40 -7.55 18.47
CA LYS A 11 -5.04 -6.18 18.80
C LYS A 11 -3.54 -6.10 18.95
N GLN A 12 -2.96 -5.02 18.45
CA GLN A 12 -1.54 -4.76 18.55
C GLN A 12 -1.33 -3.30 18.96
N GLN A 13 -0.22 -3.04 19.61
CA GLN A 13 0.12 -1.67 19.96
C GLN A 13 0.60 -0.93 18.72
N LYS A 14 0.27 0.36 18.64
CA LYS A 14 0.82 1.22 17.62
C LYS A 14 2.31 1.38 17.89
N GLY A 15 3.13 1.14 16.87
CA GLY A 15 4.56 1.37 16.97
C GLY A 15 4.96 2.53 16.09
N ARG A 16 6.22 2.92 16.19
CA ARG A 16 6.83 3.87 15.27
C ARG A 16 7.47 3.10 14.12
N ILE A 17 7.31 3.62 12.92
CA ILE A 17 7.93 3.04 11.74
C ILE A 17 9.34 3.60 11.64
N ARG A 18 10.35 2.74 11.71
CA ARG A 18 11.75 3.14 11.70
C ARG A 18 12.52 2.43 10.61
N GLY A 19 13.56 3.10 10.13
CA GLY A 19 14.51 2.52 9.18
C GLY A 19 14.00 2.53 7.75
N LEU A 20 14.80 1.93 6.89
CA LEU A 20 14.51 1.79 5.46
C LEU A 20 14.05 0.37 5.17
N ALA A 21 13.33 0.21 4.07
CA ALA A 21 12.89 -1.11 3.65
C ALA A 21 14.09 -1.96 3.24
N THR A 22 14.17 -3.19 3.79
CA THR A 22 15.15 -4.19 3.38
C THR A 22 14.51 -5.31 2.58
N ARG A 23 13.17 -5.38 2.59
CA ARG A 23 12.39 -6.32 1.79
C ARG A 23 11.32 -5.54 1.04
N GLY A 24 10.95 -6.04 -0.14
CA GLY A 24 9.92 -5.40 -0.94
C GLY A 24 10.34 -4.04 -1.47
N HIS A 25 11.64 -3.82 -1.68
CA HIS A 25 12.16 -2.55 -2.15
C HIS A 25 12.57 -2.60 -3.63
N GLU A 26 12.35 -3.72 -4.29
CA GLU A 26 12.67 -3.89 -5.71
C GLU A 26 11.47 -4.38 -6.48
N ILE A 27 11.44 -4.05 -7.78
CA ILE A 27 10.39 -4.52 -8.69
C ILE A 27 10.68 -5.99 -9.03
N ASP A 28 9.73 -6.87 -8.71
CA ASP A 28 9.89 -8.31 -8.95
C ASP A 28 9.01 -8.83 -10.08
N PHE A 29 7.80 -8.28 -10.24
CA PHE A 29 6.79 -8.85 -11.13
C PHE A 29 6.53 -8.01 -12.36
N GLY A 30 6.48 -6.68 -12.21
CA GLY A 30 6.13 -5.78 -13.29
C GLY A 30 7.32 -5.06 -13.87
N ALA A 31 7.05 -4.09 -14.74
CA ALA A 31 8.05 -3.21 -15.32
C ALA A 31 8.05 -1.84 -14.64
N PHE A 32 6.95 -1.44 -14.03
CA PHE A 32 6.73 -0.13 -13.43
C PHE A 32 6.21 -0.29 -12.02
N ALA A 33 6.48 0.68 -11.18
CA ALA A 33 6.00 0.64 -9.81
C ALA A 33 5.92 2.03 -9.19
N ILE A 34 5.20 2.14 -8.08
CA ILE A 34 5.33 3.27 -7.19
C ILE A 34 5.96 2.79 -5.89
N LYS A 35 6.88 3.60 -5.40
CA LYS A 35 7.70 3.32 -4.23
C LYS A 35 7.44 4.39 -3.20
N ALA A 36 7.31 4.02 -1.93
CA ALA A 36 7.15 4.98 -0.85
C ALA A 36 8.46 5.73 -0.62
N VAL A 37 8.38 7.06 -0.47
CA VAL A 37 9.54 7.88 -0.16
C VAL A 37 9.53 8.38 1.28
N GLU A 38 8.45 8.12 2.01
CA GLU A 38 8.33 8.45 3.42
C GLU A 38 7.64 7.31 4.17
N PRO A 39 7.82 7.20 5.50
CA PRO A 39 7.13 6.18 6.25
C PRO A 39 5.67 6.56 6.46
N GLY A 40 4.83 5.56 6.68
CA GLY A 40 3.41 5.81 6.94
C GLY A 40 2.65 4.51 7.12
N ARG A 41 1.35 4.65 7.29
CA ARG A 41 0.43 3.52 7.36
C ARG A 41 -0.64 3.68 6.30
N ILE A 42 -0.90 2.60 5.58
CA ILE A 42 -1.89 2.60 4.51
C ILE A 42 -2.99 1.63 4.93
N THR A 43 -4.24 2.11 4.93
CA THR A 43 -5.38 1.28 5.32
C THR A 43 -5.79 0.36 4.17
N ALA A 44 -6.50 -0.72 4.51
CA ALA A 44 -7.05 -1.64 3.51
C ALA A 44 -7.94 -0.89 2.51
N ARG A 45 -8.71 0.10 2.97
CA ARG A 45 -9.56 0.90 2.07
C ARG A 45 -8.75 1.73 1.10
N GLN A 46 -7.65 2.31 1.55
CA GLN A 46 -6.76 3.10 0.69
C GLN A 46 -6.10 2.21 -0.37
N ILE A 47 -5.67 1.01 0.03
CA ILE A 47 -5.09 0.03 -0.91
C ILE A 47 -6.12 -0.33 -1.99
N GLU A 48 -7.35 -0.61 -1.60
CA GLU A 48 -8.41 -0.97 -2.54
C GLU A 48 -8.74 0.20 -3.47
N ALA A 49 -8.84 1.41 -2.94
CA ALA A 49 -9.10 2.59 -3.75
C ALA A 49 -7.99 2.82 -4.78
N ALA A 50 -6.74 2.65 -4.38
CA ALA A 50 -5.60 2.80 -5.28
C ALA A 50 -5.61 1.72 -6.37
N ARG A 51 -5.91 0.48 -6.01
CA ARG A 51 -6.01 -0.63 -6.97
C ARG A 51 -7.05 -0.34 -8.03
N ILE A 52 -8.22 0.09 -7.61
CA ILE A 52 -9.31 0.42 -8.54
C ILE A 52 -8.89 1.57 -9.47
N SER A 53 -8.22 2.58 -8.92
CA SER A 53 -7.74 3.72 -9.70
C SER A 53 -6.76 3.29 -10.79
N VAL A 54 -5.79 2.43 -10.47
CA VAL A 54 -4.84 1.92 -11.46
C VAL A 54 -5.56 1.14 -12.55
N THR A 55 -6.45 0.23 -12.15
CA THR A 55 -7.16 -0.63 -13.09
C THR A 55 -8.01 0.19 -14.08
N ARG A 56 -8.70 1.20 -13.58
CA ARG A 56 -9.51 2.08 -14.43
C ARG A 56 -8.66 2.89 -15.40
N ALA A 57 -7.56 3.44 -14.90
CA ALA A 57 -6.68 4.27 -15.74
C ALA A 57 -6.03 3.45 -16.85
N MET A 58 -5.75 2.17 -16.60
CA MET A 58 -5.20 1.25 -17.59
C MET A 58 -6.27 0.62 -18.46
N LYS A 59 -7.53 0.99 -18.29
CA LYS A 59 -8.68 0.48 -19.06
C LYS A 59 -8.77 -1.04 -19.01
N ARG A 60 -8.39 -1.63 -17.86
CA ARG A 60 -8.36 -3.07 -17.63
C ARG A 60 -7.37 -3.82 -18.52
N GLU A 61 -6.45 -3.12 -19.16
CA GLU A 61 -5.35 -3.74 -19.89
C GLU A 61 -4.16 -3.91 -18.97
N GLY A 62 -3.31 -4.89 -19.25
CA GLY A 62 -2.13 -5.15 -18.46
C GLY A 62 -2.44 -5.81 -17.12
N GLN A 63 -1.46 -5.78 -16.24
CA GLN A 63 -1.54 -6.43 -14.93
C GLN A 63 -1.09 -5.47 -13.84
N VAL A 64 -1.67 -5.65 -12.65
CA VAL A 64 -1.33 -4.88 -11.45
C VAL A 64 -1.06 -5.85 -10.31
N TRP A 65 0.01 -5.62 -9.57
CA TRP A 65 0.34 -6.39 -8.37
C TRP A 65 0.33 -5.47 -7.17
N ILE A 66 -0.36 -5.88 -6.12
CA ILE A 66 -0.33 -5.20 -4.83
C ILE A 66 0.81 -5.82 -4.02
N ARG A 67 1.83 -5.03 -3.68
CA ARG A 67 3.02 -5.55 -2.99
C ARG A 67 2.94 -5.44 -1.48
N ILE A 68 1.90 -4.83 -0.95
CA ILE A 68 1.72 -4.62 0.49
C ILE A 68 0.44 -5.29 0.96
N PHE A 69 0.41 -5.64 2.24
CA PHE A 69 -0.76 -6.28 2.83
C PHE A 69 -1.06 -5.64 4.19
N PRO A 70 -2.33 -5.30 4.47
CA PRO A 70 -2.71 -4.66 5.72
C PRO A 70 -2.88 -5.70 6.82
N ASP A 71 -1.81 -6.00 7.52
CA ASP A 71 -1.79 -7.05 8.54
C ASP A 71 -1.80 -6.52 9.98
N LYS A 72 -1.76 -5.21 10.17
CA LYS A 72 -1.76 -4.61 11.50
C LYS A 72 -3.13 -4.05 11.85
N PRO A 73 -3.77 -4.53 12.93
CA PRO A 73 -5.07 -3.98 13.35
C PRO A 73 -4.90 -2.66 14.08
N ILE A 74 -5.79 -1.72 13.81
CA ILE A 74 -5.86 -0.45 14.53
C ILE A 74 -7.17 -0.43 15.30
N THR A 75 -7.09 -0.07 16.57
CA THR A 75 -8.25 0.04 17.44
C THR A 75 -8.58 1.50 17.69
N LYS A 76 -9.86 1.79 17.85
CA LYS A 76 -10.35 3.12 18.16
C LYS A 76 -11.24 3.02 19.37
N LYS A 77 -11.01 3.86 20.37
CA LYS A 77 -11.89 3.90 21.54
C LYS A 77 -13.21 4.54 21.16
N PRO A 78 -14.35 3.95 21.55
CA PRO A 78 -15.64 4.62 21.38
C PRO A 78 -15.64 5.96 22.09
N ALA A 79 -16.35 6.93 21.55
CA ALA A 79 -16.42 8.26 22.11
C ALA A 79 -16.97 8.26 23.54
N GLU A 80 -17.77 7.26 23.90
CA GLU A 80 -18.40 7.13 25.21
C GLU A 80 -17.48 6.54 26.27
N VAL A 81 -16.35 5.96 25.88
CA VAL A 81 -15.43 5.32 26.82
C VAL A 81 -14.35 6.32 27.20
N ARG A 82 -14.49 6.88 28.38
CA ARG A 82 -13.46 7.75 28.96
C ARG A 82 -12.39 6.86 29.58
N MET A 83 -11.15 7.12 29.24
CA MET A 83 -10.00 6.44 29.87
C MET A 83 -10.28 4.96 30.14
N GLY A 84 -10.73 4.28 29.11
CA GLY A 84 -11.16 2.90 29.26
C GLY A 84 -10.04 1.96 29.63
N LYS A 85 -10.40 0.91 30.33
CA LYS A 85 -9.51 -0.20 30.62
C LYS A 85 -9.35 -1.03 29.34
N GLY A 86 -8.14 -1.05 28.77
CA GLY A 86 -7.84 -1.82 27.58
C GLY A 86 -8.22 -1.15 26.27
N LYS A 87 -7.89 -1.80 25.17
CA LYS A 87 -8.15 -1.32 23.83
C LYS A 87 -9.54 -1.72 23.36
N GLY A 88 -10.14 -0.91 22.51
CA GLY A 88 -11.39 -1.25 21.84
C GLY A 88 -11.19 -2.40 20.85
N ALA A 89 -12.27 -2.82 20.19
CA ALA A 89 -12.21 -3.82 19.15
C ALA A 89 -11.41 -3.32 17.95
N PRO A 90 -10.76 -4.21 17.18
CA PRO A 90 -10.11 -3.79 15.95
C PRO A 90 -11.12 -3.16 15.00
N GLU A 91 -10.83 -1.96 14.50
CA GLU A 91 -11.73 -1.22 13.63
C GLU A 91 -11.34 -1.33 12.17
N TYR A 92 -10.04 -1.34 11.90
CA TYR A 92 -9.55 -1.45 10.54
C TYR A 92 -8.12 -1.99 10.53
N TRP A 93 -7.67 -2.37 9.35
CA TRP A 93 -6.35 -2.97 9.15
C TRP A 93 -5.48 -2.04 8.33
N VAL A 94 -4.20 -1.99 8.67
CA VAL A 94 -3.23 -1.15 7.97
C VAL A 94 -1.96 -1.92 7.65
N ALA A 95 -1.27 -1.48 6.60
CA ALA A 95 0.09 -1.88 6.30
C ALA A 95 1.02 -0.80 6.81
N SER A 96 2.05 -1.19 7.56
CA SER A 96 3.09 -0.27 8.01
C SER A 96 4.17 -0.21 6.94
N ILE A 97 4.46 0.99 6.44
CA ILE A 97 5.30 1.18 5.27
C ILE A 97 6.59 1.90 5.67
N LYS A 98 7.72 1.33 5.27
CA LYS A 98 9.03 1.98 5.42
C LYS A 98 9.39 2.67 4.11
N PRO A 99 10.18 3.76 4.17
CA PRO A 99 10.67 4.38 2.92
C PRO A 99 11.40 3.34 2.07
N GLY A 100 11.17 3.36 0.76
CA GLY A 100 11.77 2.42 -0.16
C GLY A 100 10.89 1.21 -0.50
N THR A 101 9.76 1.03 0.18
CA THR A 101 8.86 -0.10 -0.09
C THR A 101 8.11 0.10 -1.40
N ILE A 102 8.10 -0.92 -2.23
CA ILE A 102 7.26 -0.95 -3.44
C ILE A 102 5.82 -1.21 -3.01
N LEU A 103 4.91 -0.35 -3.44
CA LEU A 103 3.50 -0.42 -3.07
C LEU A 103 2.67 -1.15 -4.11
N PHE A 104 2.81 -0.75 -5.37
CA PHE A 104 2.10 -1.35 -6.50
C PHE A 104 3.05 -1.51 -7.66
N GLU A 105 2.88 -2.57 -8.44
CA GLU A 105 3.59 -2.79 -9.68
C GLU A 105 2.60 -2.92 -10.83
N SER A 106 3.02 -2.55 -12.03
CA SER A 106 2.21 -2.74 -13.22
C SER A 106 3.07 -3.18 -14.40
N ALA A 107 2.43 -3.82 -15.36
CA ALA A 107 3.06 -4.25 -16.61
C ALA A 107 1.99 -4.44 -17.69
N GLY A 108 2.44 -4.58 -18.95
CA GLY A 108 1.55 -4.87 -20.05
C GLY A 108 0.91 -3.64 -20.68
N VAL A 109 1.38 -2.44 -20.33
CA VAL A 109 0.92 -1.18 -20.92
C VAL A 109 2.15 -0.31 -21.20
N PRO A 110 2.03 0.69 -22.11
CA PRO A 110 3.15 1.61 -22.35
C PRO A 110 3.51 2.43 -21.10
N LEU A 111 4.77 2.88 -21.05
CA LEU A 111 5.28 3.64 -19.91
C LEU A 111 4.38 4.83 -19.55
N ALA A 112 3.96 5.60 -20.55
CA ALA A 112 3.14 6.78 -20.30
C ALA A 112 1.81 6.44 -19.65
N VAL A 113 1.19 5.34 -20.07
CA VAL A 113 -0.07 4.87 -19.48
C VAL A 113 0.15 4.40 -18.05
N ALA A 114 1.21 3.62 -17.81
CA ALA A 114 1.54 3.13 -16.48
C ALA A 114 1.85 4.29 -15.53
N GLN A 115 2.62 5.27 -15.99
CA GLN A 115 2.98 6.43 -15.18
C GLN A 115 1.75 7.21 -14.74
N GLU A 116 0.82 7.46 -15.65
CA GLU A 116 -0.42 8.17 -15.32
C GLU A 116 -1.30 7.34 -14.38
N ALA A 117 -1.43 6.05 -14.64
CA ALA A 117 -2.25 5.16 -13.81
C ALA A 117 -1.72 5.11 -12.37
N LEU A 118 -0.40 4.94 -12.22
CA LEU A 118 0.20 4.86 -10.89
C LEU A 118 0.20 6.22 -10.19
N ARG A 119 0.29 7.32 -10.94
CA ARG A 119 0.15 8.66 -10.38
C ARG A 119 -1.24 8.86 -9.76
N LEU A 120 -2.28 8.42 -10.47
CA LEU A 120 -3.64 8.51 -9.96
C LEU A 120 -3.84 7.65 -8.71
N ALA A 121 -3.23 6.45 -8.70
CA ALA A 121 -3.27 5.60 -7.53
C ALA A 121 -2.58 6.25 -6.33
N ALA A 122 -1.45 6.89 -6.56
CA ALA A 122 -0.69 7.57 -5.51
C ALA A 122 -1.51 8.66 -4.81
N GLN A 123 -2.43 9.31 -5.54
CA GLN A 123 -3.30 10.33 -4.95
C GLN A 123 -4.27 9.75 -3.93
N LYS A 124 -4.52 8.44 -3.95
CA LYS A 124 -5.39 7.77 -2.98
C LYS A 124 -4.64 7.32 -1.73
N LEU A 125 -3.33 7.49 -1.72
CA LEU A 125 -2.48 7.03 -0.62
C LEU A 125 -2.07 8.22 0.26
N PRO A 126 -1.86 7.98 1.57
CA PRO A 126 -1.61 9.07 2.52
C PRO A 126 -0.14 9.50 2.61
N LEU A 127 0.74 8.90 1.81
CA LEU A 127 2.17 9.18 1.87
C LEU A 127 2.71 9.49 0.48
N ARG A 128 3.89 10.12 0.45
CA ARG A 128 4.53 10.47 -0.82
C ARG A 128 5.16 9.23 -1.45
N THR A 129 5.07 9.19 -2.77
CA THR A 129 5.58 8.07 -3.57
C THR A 129 6.39 8.61 -4.73
N SER A 130 7.22 7.74 -5.31
CA SER A 130 7.89 8.04 -6.58
C SER A 130 7.61 6.92 -7.57
N PHE A 131 7.50 7.29 -8.84
CA PHE A 131 7.36 6.34 -9.93
C PHE A 131 8.73 5.77 -10.26
N VAL A 132 8.83 4.45 -10.39
CA VAL A 132 10.08 3.79 -10.73
C VAL A 132 9.87 2.82 -11.87
N VAL A 133 10.92 2.65 -12.67
CA VAL A 133 10.94 1.75 -13.81
C VAL A 133 12.00 0.69 -13.54
N ARG A 134 11.69 -0.56 -13.89
CA ARG A 134 12.66 -1.64 -13.71
C ARG A 134 13.89 -1.37 -14.57
N LYS A 135 15.08 -1.67 -14.02
CA LYS A 135 16.36 -1.29 -14.64
C LYS A 135 16.54 -1.88 -16.05
N ASP A 136 15.99 -3.06 -16.30
CA ASP A 136 16.13 -3.74 -17.58
C ASP A 136 14.96 -3.48 -18.53
N TYR A 137 14.07 -2.55 -18.19
CA TYR A 137 12.94 -2.23 -19.05
C TYR A 137 13.40 -1.54 -20.32
N GLN A 138 12.88 -2.03 -21.44
CA GLN A 138 13.10 -1.42 -22.76
C GLN A 138 11.75 -1.20 -23.42
N GLU A 139 11.53 0.01 -23.89
CA GLU A 139 10.32 0.35 -24.63
C GLU A 139 10.51 -0.05 -26.08
N SER A 140 9.60 -0.88 -26.57
CA SER A 140 9.66 -1.37 -27.96
C SER A 140 8.98 -0.40 -28.90
#